data_f360b100916ccc1de0bba6771f41aa3a
#
_entry.id   f360b100916ccc1de0bba6771f41aa3a
#
_cell.length_a   1.000
_cell.length_b   1.000
_cell.length_c   1.000
_cell.angle_alpha   90.00
_cell.angle_beta   90.00
_cell.angle_gamma   90.00
#
_symmetry.space_group_name_H-M   'P 1'
#
loop_
_entity.id
_entity.type
_entity.pdbx_description
1 polymer ?
#
loop_
_entity_poly.entity_id
_entity_poly.type
_entity_poly.pdbx_seq_one_letter_code
_entity_poly.pdbx_strand_id
1 'polypeptide(L)'
;MAHHLKQLDKIEILTLMDNYIDLVSQDNSEIVQKAMPLKDMEIKNSILAEHGFSSFVTSTEGSQSQSMLLDFGFSEHGAAYNADDLGVDLKSVQIMALSHGHLDHVGGLSRISEQIGKEGIKLVLHPAAFTSPRFVKITDEFKLTMPAFTREKAESAGIDLVTTRKPYGLLDDSFIFLGEIPRETDFEKGAANLCCIKDGIEKQDAIDDDTAVIANLKGKGLVVLSGCAHSGIINTVKYAQKVSGIEQVHAVIGGFHLTGPEADPVIENTIKGFKKIDPDFIVPTHCTGRKAVMEIEKAFPEKFILNMSGTKLTFSA
;
A
#
# COMPACT_ATOMS: atom_id res chain seq x y z
N MET A 1 -11.22 22.72 3.57
CA MET A 1 -10.74 23.08 2.22
C MET A 1 -10.09 21.83 1.65
N ALA A 2 -10.29 21.55 0.37
CA ALA A 2 -9.60 20.45 -0.31
C ALA A 2 -8.08 20.72 -0.34
N HIS A 3 -7.27 19.67 -0.20
CA HIS A 3 -5.83 19.78 -0.37
C HIS A 3 -5.52 19.89 -1.86
N HIS A 4 -4.55 20.75 -2.17
CA HIS A 4 -4.05 20.82 -3.54
C HIS A 4 -3.37 19.49 -3.89
N LEU A 5 -3.72 18.92 -5.06
CA LEU A 5 -3.12 17.71 -5.60
C LEU A 5 -2.82 17.97 -7.08
N LYS A 6 -1.55 17.94 -7.45
CA LYS A 6 -1.12 18.18 -8.83
C LYS A 6 -1.73 17.17 -9.80
N GLN A 7 -1.99 17.62 -11.03
CA GLN A 7 -2.34 16.71 -12.13
C GLN A 7 -1.07 16.15 -12.75
N LEU A 8 -0.97 14.83 -12.80
CA LEU A 8 0.18 14.13 -13.35
C LEU A 8 -0.13 13.60 -14.75
N ASP A 9 0.85 13.65 -15.63
CA ASP A 9 0.72 13.11 -16.99
C ASP A 9 0.86 11.57 -16.99
N LYS A 10 1.65 11.03 -16.02
CA LYS A 10 1.85 9.57 -15.88
C LYS A 10 2.12 9.19 -14.42
N ILE A 11 1.61 8.02 -14.02
CA ILE A 11 1.88 7.37 -12.74
C ILE A 11 2.29 5.93 -13.03
N GLU A 12 3.46 5.53 -12.54
CA GLU A 12 3.96 4.16 -12.64
C GLU A 12 4.08 3.57 -11.23
N ILE A 13 3.55 2.36 -11.04
CA ILE A 13 3.58 1.65 -9.76
C ILE A 13 4.18 0.27 -10.03
N LEU A 14 5.37 0.03 -9.48
CA LEU A 14 6.03 -1.25 -9.51
C LEU A 14 5.90 -1.91 -8.15
N THR A 15 5.20 -3.03 -8.09
CA THR A 15 5.07 -3.83 -6.88
C THR A 15 6.37 -4.58 -6.62
N LEU A 16 7.15 -4.15 -5.64
CA LEU A 16 8.38 -4.83 -5.24
C LEU A 16 8.11 -6.10 -4.45
N MET A 17 7.03 -6.12 -3.64
CA MET A 17 6.67 -7.27 -2.83
C MET A 17 5.16 -7.41 -2.74
N ASP A 18 4.69 -8.65 -2.95
CA ASP A 18 3.29 -9.10 -2.79
C ASP A 18 3.27 -10.58 -2.41
N ASN A 19 2.11 -11.11 -2.07
CA ASN A 19 1.89 -12.50 -1.66
C ASN A 19 2.00 -13.52 -2.79
N TYR A 20 2.11 -13.07 -4.05
CA TYR A 20 2.03 -13.94 -5.22
C TYR A 20 3.09 -13.60 -6.26
N ILE A 21 3.54 -14.61 -6.99
CA ILE A 21 4.40 -14.51 -8.18
C ILE A 21 4.05 -15.61 -9.17
N ASP A 22 3.94 -15.27 -10.45
CA ASP A 22 3.82 -16.18 -11.57
C ASP A 22 4.64 -15.65 -12.76
N LEU A 23 5.80 -16.24 -13.01
CA LEU A 23 6.72 -15.82 -14.07
C LEU A 23 6.25 -16.22 -15.47
N VAL A 24 5.26 -17.10 -15.58
CA VAL A 24 4.71 -17.54 -16.87
C VAL A 24 3.40 -16.86 -17.23
N SER A 25 2.91 -15.97 -16.36
CA SER A 25 1.73 -15.16 -16.64
C SER A 25 1.92 -14.33 -17.90
N GLN A 26 0.90 -14.33 -18.76
CA GLN A 26 0.88 -13.56 -20.02
C GLN A 26 -0.07 -12.37 -19.98
N ASP A 27 -0.49 -11.95 -18.78
CA ASP A 27 -1.45 -10.86 -18.56
C ASP A 27 -0.78 -9.49 -18.76
N ASN A 28 -0.09 -9.32 -19.88
CA ASN A 28 0.50 -8.04 -20.25
C ASN A 28 -0.48 -7.24 -21.13
N SER A 29 -0.50 -5.92 -20.91
CA SER A 29 -1.31 -4.96 -21.65
C SER A 29 -0.58 -3.62 -21.74
N GLU A 30 -1.22 -2.59 -22.28
CA GLU A 30 -0.67 -1.22 -22.25
C GLU A 30 -0.51 -0.69 -20.83
N ILE A 31 -1.33 -1.17 -19.89
CA ILE A 31 -1.32 -0.74 -18.48
C ILE A 31 -0.47 -1.67 -17.61
N VAL A 32 -0.51 -2.98 -17.88
CA VAL A 32 0.09 -4.01 -17.04
C VAL A 32 1.33 -4.59 -17.71
N GLN A 33 2.45 -4.54 -17.04
CA GLN A 33 3.67 -5.23 -17.43
C GLN A 33 4.10 -6.18 -16.30
N LYS A 34 4.10 -7.48 -16.58
CA LYS A 34 4.64 -8.47 -15.65
C LYS A 34 6.16 -8.51 -15.76
N ALA A 35 6.83 -8.59 -14.62
CA ALA A 35 8.27 -8.66 -14.62
C ALA A 35 8.77 -10.01 -15.15
N MET A 36 9.80 -9.91 -15.95
CA MET A 36 10.63 -11.05 -16.31
C MET A 36 12.07 -10.73 -15.86
N PRO A 37 12.60 -11.41 -14.85
CA PRO A 37 13.93 -11.12 -14.31
C PRO A 37 15.01 -11.61 -15.27
N LEU A 38 15.17 -10.91 -16.38
CA LEU A 38 16.18 -11.18 -17.39
C LEU A 38 17.43 -10.33 -17.14
N LYS A 39 18.57 -11.00 -17.07
CA LYS A 39 19.88 -10.34 -17.07
C LYS A 39 20.74 -10.96 -18.15
N ASP A 40 21.19 -10.16 -19.11
CA ASP A 40 21.96 -10.61 -20.27
C ASP A 40 21.25 -11.72 -21.09
N MET A 41 19.92 -11.62 -21.25
CA MET A 41 19.05 -12.61 -21.93
C MET A 41 18.95 -13.97 -21.22
N GLU A 42 19.35 -14.04 -19.97
CA GLU A 42 19.21 -15.23 -19.12
C GLU A 42 18.32 -14.94 -17.91
N ILE A 43 17.50 -15.92 -17.52
CA ILE A 43 16.81 -15.91 -16.23
C ILE A 43 17.82 -16.38 -15.19
N LYS A 44 18.42 -15.43 -14.45
CA LYS A 44 19.45 -15.74 -13.44
C LYS A 44 18.87 -15.96 -12.06
N ASN A 45 17.80 -15.25 -11.73
CA ASN A 45 17.16 -15.28 -10.43
C ASN A 45 15.64 -15.38 -10.57
N SER A 46 14.96 -15.59 -9.46
CA SER A 46 13.51 -15.50 -9.36
C SER A 46 13.13 -14.33 -8.49
N ILE A 47 12.10 -13.60 -8.88
CA ILE A 47 11.46 -12.61 -7.99
C ILE A 47 10.80 -13.35 -6.84
N LEU A 48 10.89 -12.79 -5.64
CA LEU A 48 10.35 -13.37 -4.43
C LEU A 48 8.92 -12.89 -4.19
N ALA A 49 8.12 -13.74 -3.55
CA ALA A 49 6.82 -13.40 -2.97
C ALA A 49 6.84 -13.74 -1.48
N GLU A 50 6.23 -12.90 -0.65
CA GLU A 50 6.06 -13.15 0.78
C GLU A 50 4.77 -12.48 1.26
N HIS A 51 4.31 -12.83 2.47
CA HIS A 51 3.20 -12.10 3.08
C HIS A 51 3.67 -10.71 3.51
N GLY A 52 3.76 -9.80 2.55
CA GLY A 52 4.26 -8.45 2.74
C GLY A 52 3.94 -7.57 1.53
N PHE A 53 3.99 -6.26 1.72
CA PHE A 53 3.71 -5.29 0.67
C PHE A 53 4.81 -4.25 0.56
N SER A 54 5.20 -3.92 -0.67
CA SER A 54 6.12 -2.82 -0.98
C SER A 54 5.91 -2.37 -2.42
N SER A 55 5.86 -1.07 -2.64
CA SER A 55 5.69 -0.47 -3.97
C SER A 55 6.65 0.68 -4.22
N PHE A 56 7.31 0.65 -5.37
CA PHE A 56 8.06 1.77 -5.92
C PHE A 56 7.16 2.55 -6.88
N VAL A 57 6.95 3.83 -6.57
CA VAL A 57 5.99 4.68 -7.30
C VAL A 57 6.71 5.85 -7.94
N THR A 58 6.44 6.07 -9.22
CA THR A 58 6.99 7.20 -9.98
C THR A 58 5.86 8.05 -10.54
N SER A 59 5.93 9.36 -10.33
CA SER A 59 5.08 10.36 -10.97
C SER A 59 5.84 11.10 -12.05
N THR A 60 5.15 11.47 -13.14
CA THR A 60 5.71 12.29 -14.21
C THR A 60 4.78 13.46 -14.51
N GLU A 61 5.34 14.68 -14.55
CA GLU A 61 4.69 15.91 -14.98
C GLU A 61 5.62 16.60 -16.00
N GLY A 62 5.20 16.70 -17.26
CA GLY A 62 6.04 17.17 -18.35
C GLY A 62 7.30 16.34 -18.52
N SER A 63 8.48 16.95 -18.33
CA SER A 63 9.78 16.27 -18.40
C SER A 63 10.33 15.86 -17.02
N GLN A 64 9.62 16.14 -15.94
CA GLN A 64 10.08 15.85 -14.58
C GLN A 64 9.47 14.57 -14.07
N SER A 65 10.31 13.71 -13.49
CA SER A 65 9.87 12.49 -12.81
C SER A 65 10.39 12.49 -11.37
N GLN A 66 9.55 12.04 -10.45
CA GLN A 66 9.85 11.93 -9.02
C GLN A 66 9.44 10.55 -8.53
N SER A 67 10.20 9.99 -7.58
CA SER A 67 9.95 8.63 -7.09
C SER A 67 9.85 8.58 -5.57
N MET A 68 8.95 7.71 -5.11
CA MET A 68 8.76 7.38 -3.71
C MET A 68 8.64 5.88 -3.49
N LEU A 69 8.78 5.47 -2.24
CA LEU A 69 8.47 4.12 -1.77
C LEU A 69 7.29 4.14 -0.82
N LEU A 70 6.35 3.22 -1.01
CA LEU A 70 5.29 2.91 -0.04
C LEU A 70 5.50 1.50 0.47
N ASP A 71 5.67 1.37 1.79
CA ASP A 71 5.88 0.12 2.54
C ASP A 71 7.16 -0.66 2.12
N PHE A 72 7.56 -1.66 2.93
CA PHE A 72 8.92 -2.24 2.86
C PHE A 72 8.94 -3.77 2.93
N GLY A 73 7.77 -4.45 2.87
CA GLY A 73 7.67 -5.90 2.93
C GLY A 73 7.80 -6.47 4.35
N PHE A 74 7.77 -7.79 4.45
CA PHE A 74 7.80 -8.54 5.71
C PHE A 74 9.23 -8.88 6.15
N SER A 75 10.00 -9.49 5.24
CA SER A 75 11.38 -9.88 5.53
C SER A 75 12.36 -8.71 5.37
N GLU A 76 13.49 -8.82 6.03
CA GLU A 76 14.55 -7.80 5.96
C GLU A 76 15.06 -7.59 4.53
N HIS A 77 15.06 -8.64 3.72
CA HIS A 77 15.75 -8.63 2.42
C HIS A 77 14.80 -8.72 1.22
N GLY A 78 13.57 -9.19 1.36
CA GLY A 78 12.72 -9.56 0.23
C GLY A 78 12.45 -8.44 -0.76
N ALA A 79 11.92 -7.31 -0.29
CA ALA A 79 11.63 -6.16 -1.16
C ALA A 79 12.91 -5.53 -1.74
N ALA A 80 13.99 -5.48 -0.96
CA ALA A 80 15.29 -4.99 -1.40
C ALA A 80 15.92 -5.90 -2.48
N TYR A 81 15.81 -7.22 -2.30
CA TYR A 81 16.24 -8.22 -3.28
C TYR A 81 15.48 -8.07 -4.60
N ASN A 82 14.16 -7.96 -4.53
CA ASN A 82 13.33 -7.76 -5.72
C ASN A 82 13.65 -6.43 -6.43
N ALA A 83 13.94 -5.37 -5.69
CA ALA A 83 14.35 -4.09 -6.29
C ALA A 83 15.64 -4.25 -7.12
N ASP A 84 16.63 -4.98 -6.60
CA ASP A 84 17.90 -5.24 -7.31
C ASP A 84 17.67 -6.10 -8.57
N ASP A 85 16.88 -7.17 -8.47
CA ASP A 85 16.59 -8.07 -9.60
C ASP A 85 15.74 -7.41 -10.70
N LEU A 86 14.84 -6.50 -10.30
CA LEU A 86 14.02 -5.69 -11.21
C LEU A 86 14.77 -4.48 -11.78
N GLY A 87 16.02 -4.24 -11.36
CA GLY A 87 16.83 -3.13 -11.82
C GLY A 87 16.32 -1.76 -11.37
N VAL A 88 15.67 -1.70 -10.20
CA VAL A 88 15.15 -0.44 -9.65
C VAL A 88 16.28 0.38 -9.05
N ASP A 89 16.43 1.61 -9.51
CA ASP A 89 17.35 2.57 -8.90
C ASP A 89 16.74 3.16 -7.61
N LEU A 90 16.94 2.46 -6.49
CA LEU A 90 16.49 2.94 -5.18
C LEU A 90 17.14 4.28 -4.77
N LYS A 91 18.29 4.66 -5.35
CA LYS A 91 18.88 5.97 -5.09
C LYS A 91 18.06 7.11 -5.68
N SER A 92 17.15 6.84 -6.61
CA SER A 92 16.20 7.84 -7.13
C SER A 92 15.08 8.19 -6.15
N VAL A 93 14.83 7.35 -5.11
CA VAL A 93 13.78 7.60 -4.10
C VAL A 93 14.05 8.90 -3.36
N GLN A 94 13.05 9.78 -3.33
CA GLN A 94 13.15 11.11 -2.71
C GLN A 94 12.42 11.18 -1.35
N ILE A 95 11.44 10.30 -1.15
CA ILE A 95 10.66 10.21 0.08
C ILE A 95 10.11 8.79 0.25
N MET A 96 9.90 8.39 1.48
CA MET A 96 9.24 7.15 1.84
C MET A 96 7.93 7.43 2.56
N ALA A 97 6.94 6.55 2.43
CA ALA A 97 5.70 6.57 3.20
C ALA A 97 5.42 5.18 3.78
N LEU A 98 4.82 5.13 4.96
CA LEU A 98 4.40 3.90 5.62
C LEU A 98 2.88 3.91 5.79
N SER A 99 2.21 2.89 5.27
CA SER A 99 0.76 2.77 5.37
C SER A 99 0.31 2.49 6.81
N HIS A 100 1.01 1.62 7.53
CA HIS A 100 0.79 1.31 8.94
C HIS A 100 1.95 0.49 9.53
N GLY A 101 2.00 0.36 10.85
CA GLY A 101 3.14 -0.21 11.58
C GLY A 101 3.13 -1.73 11.77
N HIS A 102 2.42 -2.52 10.95
CA HIS A 102 2.52 -3.97 10.99
C HIS A 102 3.82 -4.49 10.34
N LEU A 103 4.28 -5.66 10.81
CA LEU A 103 5.58 -6.21 10.42
C LEU A 103 5.72 -6.42 8.91
N ASP A 104 4.66 -6.85 8.25
CA ASP A 104 4.59 -7.12 6.83
C ASP A 104 4.66 -5.87 5.93
N HIS A 105 4.79 -4.67 6.56
CA HIS A 105 5.00 -3.38 5.91
C HIS A 105 6.29 -2.67 6.34
N VAL A 106 6.90 -3.10 7.44
CA VAL A 106 8.10 -2.43 8.00
C VAL A 106 9.36 -3.31 8.01
N GLY A 107 9.24 -4.60 7.68
CA GLY A 107 10.32 -5.56 7.86
C GLY A 107 11.61 -5.20 7.12
N GLY A 108 11.51 -4.78 5.87
CA GLY A 108 12.64 -4.43 5.01
C GLY A 108 13.13 -2.98 5.12
N LEU A 109 12.53 -2.15 5.99
CA LEU A 109 12.82 -0.71 6.06
C LEU A 109 14.31 -0.38 6.18
N SER A 110 15.02 -1.03 7.09
CA SER A 110 16.44 -0.76 7.33
C SER A 110 17.29 -1.09 6.09
N ARG A 111 17.05 -2.26 5.48
CA ARG A 111 17.80 -2.69 4.30
C ARG A 111 17.54 -1.81 3.08
N ILE A 112 16.29 -1.42 2.87
CA ILE A 112 15.92 -0.48 1.80
C ILE A 112 16.54 0.90 2.04
N SER A 113 16.53 1.42 3.28
CA SER A 113 17.18 2.68 3.62
C SER A 113 18.69 2.66 3.32
N GLU A 114 19.37 1.56 3.65
CA GLU A 114 20.79 1.36 3.29
C GLU A 114 21.02 1.42 1.76
N GLN A 115 20.14 0.78 0.96
CA GLN A 115 20.27 0.79 -0.50
C GLN A 115 19.94 2.14 -1.12
N ILE A 116 19.00 2.89 -0.55
CA ILE A 116 18.73 4.29 -0.92
C ILE A 116 19.98 5.14 -0.66
N GLY A 117 20.68 4.90 0.45
CA GLY A 117 21.98 5.50 0.76
C GLY A 117 21.93 7.01 0.97
N LYS A 118 20.80 7.56 1.39
CA LYS A 118 20.60 8.99 1.68
C LYS A 118 20.39 9.17 3.19
N GLU A 119 21.34 9.84 3.84
CA GLU A 119 21.18 10.27 5.23
C GLU A 119 20.02 11.28 5.35
N GLY A 120 19.17 11.09 6.34
CA GLY A 120 18.00 11.96 6.58
C GLY A 120 16.89 11.82 5.54
N ILE A 121 16.80 10.69 4.82
CA ILE A 121 15.64 10.45 3.97
C ILE A 121 14.36 10.45 4.80
N LYS A 122 13.35 11.18 4.34
CA LYS A 122 12.10 11.31 5.10
C LYS A 122 11.24 10.06 4.95
N LEU A 123 10.70 9.58 6.08
CA LEU A 123 9.63 8.61 6.15
C LEU A 123 8.39 9.29 6.73
N VAL A 124 7.33 9.40 5.93
CA VAL A 124 6.04 9.96 6.36
C VAL A 124 5.16 8.82 6.87
N LEU A 125 4.64 8.96 8.09
CA LEU A 125 3.83 7.94 8.73
C LEU A 125 2.86 8.54 9.74
N HIS A 126 1.84 7.77 10.11
CA HIS A 126 0.96 8.13 11.21
C HIS A 126 1.62 7.85 12.57
N PRO A 127 1.47 8.71 13.61
CA PRO A 127 2.13 8.51 14.90
C PRO A 127 1.73 7.21 15.62
N ALA A 128 0.54 6.65 15.35
CA ALA A 128 0.10 5.39 15.92
C ALA A 128 0.78 4.15 15.30
N ALA A 129 1.60 4.31 14.25
CA ALA A 129 2.41 3.21 13.70
C ALA A 129 3.38 2.59 14.74
N PHE A 130 3.73 3.36 15.78
CA PHE A 130 4.55 2.91 16.89
C PHE A 130 3.76 2.28 18.05
N THR A 131 2.44 2.03 17.87
CA THR A 131 1.63 1.35 18.90
C THR A 131 2.20 -0.04 19.20
N SER A 132 2.54 -0.30 20.46
CA SER A 132 3.12 -1.56 20.92
C SER A 132 2.79 -1.81 22.39
N PRO A 133 2.56 -3.06 22.80
CA PRO A 133 2.50 -4.24 21.96
C PRO A 133 1.20 -4.36 21.16
N ARG A 134 1.30 -4.93 19.96
CA ARG A 134 0.18 -5.39 19.13
C ARG A 134 0.18 -6.91 19.09
N PHE A 135 -0.99 -7.53 19.01
CA PHE A 135 -1.11 -8.99 18.92
C PHE A 135 -2.41 -9.43 18.25
N VAL A 136 -2.36 -10.64 17.69
CA VAL A 136 -3.55 -11.34 17.21
C VAL A 136 -4.07 -12.22 18.33
N LYS A 137 -5.30 -12.00 18.76
CA LYS A 137 -5.97 -12.80 19.78
C LYS A 137 -6.61 -14.02 19.11
N ILE A 138 -6.07 -15.22 19.38
CA ILE A 138 -6.61 -16.49 18.87
C ILE A 138 -7.66 -17.03 19.84
N THR A 139 -7.33 -17.04 21.15
CA THR A 139 -8.24 -17.31 22.27
C THR A 139 -7.94 -16.32 23.40
N ASP A 140 -8.66 -16.38 24.51
CA ASP A 140 -8.35 -15.55 25.67
C ASP A 140 -6.97 -15.89 26.29
N GLU A 141 -6.53 -17.14 26.18
CA GLU A 141 -5.25 -17.61 26.73
C GLU A 141 -4.11 -17.59 25.68
N PHE A 142 -4.44 -17.59 24.38
CA PHE A 142 -3.44 -17.68 23.31
C PHE A 142 -3.44 -16.46 22.39
N LYS A 143 -2.32 -15.72 22.45
CA LYS A 143 -2.09 -14.49 21.70
C LYS A 143 -0.77 -14.58 20.94
N LEU A 144 -0.79 -14.16 19.67
CA LEU A 144 0.41 -14.04 18.83
C LEU A 144 0.87 -12.58 18.84
N THR A 145 1.95 -12.30 19.56
CA THR A 145 2.52 -10.94 19.64
C THR A 145 3.26 -10.60 18.36
N MET A 146 2.98 -9.40 17.84
CA MET A 146 3.71 -8.85 16.70
C MET A 146 5.00 -8.17 17.18
N PRO A 147 6.12 -8.28 16.44
CA PRO A 147 7.31 -7.50 16.69
C PRO A 147 7.01 -6.00 16.71
N ALA A 148 7.61 -5.29 17.68
CA ALA A 148 7.42 -3.85 17.78
C ALA A 148 8.15 -3.10 16.65
N PHE A 149 7.45 -2.20 15.99
CA PHE A 149 8.06 -1.14 15.21
C PHE A 149 8.25 0.07 16.12
N THR A 150 9.48 0.54 16.29
CA THR A 150 9.79 1.65 17.21
C THR A 150 10.43 2.81 16.47
N ARG A 151 10.26 4.00 17.05
CA ARG A 151 10.89 5.22 16.54
C ARG A 151 12.41 5.08 16.47
N GLU A 152 13.01 4.55 17.54
CA GLU A 152 14.47 4.38 17.66
C GLU A 152 15.00 3.45 16.56
N LYS A 153 14.25 2.38 16.22
CA LYS A 153 14.63 1.45 15.14
C LYS A 153 14.65 2.16 13.78
N ALA A 154 13.67 3.01 13.50
CA ALA A 154 13.62 3.77 12.25
C ALA A 154 14.72 4.84 12.21
N GLU A 155 14.91 5.62 13.28
CA GLU A 155 15.94 6.67 13.36
C GLU A 155 17.35 6.08 13.30
N SER A 156 17.60 4.90 13.87
CA SER A 156 18.90 4.20 13.77
C SER A 156 19.25 3.74 12.36
N ALA A 157 18.26 3.66 11.45
CA ALA A 157 18.47 3.42 10.02
C ALA A 157 18.77 4.70 9.20
N GLY A 158 19.05 5.83 9.87
CA GLY A 158 19.36 7.11 9.22
C GLY A 158 18.13 7.81 8.60
N ILE A 159 16.95 7.57 9.15
CA ILE A 159 15.68 8.05 8.61
C ILE A 159 15.15 9.23 9.43
N ASP A 160 14.74 10.29 8.74
CA ASP A 160 14.03 11.43 9.33
C ASP A 160 12.51 11.14 9.35
N LEU A 161 11.93 11.05 10.55
CA LEU A 161 10.52 10.74 10.73
C LEU A 161 9.64 11.98 10.63
N VAL A 162 8.65 11.95 9.73
CA VAL A 162 7.58 12.94 9.63
C VAL A 162 6.27 12.30 10.06
N THR A 163 5.85 12.55 11.29
CA THR A 163 4.60 11.97 11.82
C THR A 163 3.43 12.92 11.64
N THR A 164 2.33 12.43 11.06
CA THR A 164 1.10 13.22 10.86
C THR A 164 -0.16 12.39 10.97
N ARG A 165 -1.21 12.98 11.57
CA ARG A 165 -2.59 12.46 11.54
C ARG A 165 -3.42 13.09 10.41
N LYS A 166 -2.91 14.17 9.82
CA LYS A 166 -3.62 14.96 8.81
C LYS A 166 -3.07 14.65 7.44
N PRO A 167 -3.83 14.91 6.37
CA PRO A 167 -3.31 14.85 5.02
C PRO A 167 -2.01 15.65 4.86
N TYR A 168 -1.04 15.06 4.17
CA TYR A 168 0.28 15.63 4.00
C TYR A 168 0.75 15.48 2.54
N GLY A 169 1.15 16.58 1.91
CA GLY A 169 1.66 16.59 0.54
C GLY A 169 3.06 15.96 0.45
N LEU A 170 3.25 15.09 -0.52
CA LEU A 170 4.50 14.44 -0.85
C LEU A 170 4.95 14.89 -2.25
N LEU A 171 6.27 15.09 -2.44
CA LEU A 171 6.86 15.40 -3.74
C LEU A 171 6.17 16.61 -4.41
N ASP A 172 6.17 17.73 -3.70
CA ASP A 172 5.53 18.98 -4.15
C ASP A 172 4.05 18.79 -4.54
N ASP A 173 3.29 18.08 -3.71
CA ASP A 173 1.87 17.75 -3.90
C ASP A 173 1.56 16.88 -5.14
N SER A 174 2.55 16.15 -5.67
CA SER A 174 2.32 15.08 -6.65
C SER A 174 1.53 13.93 -6.04
N PHE A 175 1.70 13.72 -4.72
CA PHE A 175 0.94 12.75 -3.94
C PHE A 175 0.46 13.38 -2.63
N ILE A 176 -0.60 12.81 -2.07
CA ILE A 176 -1.04 13.10 -0.70
C ILE A 176 -1.05 11.80 0.11
N PHE A 177 -0.35 11.81 1.24
CA PHE A 177 -0.52 10.86 2.32
C PHE A 177 -1.78 11.24 3.10
N LEU A 178 -2.76 10.35 3.21
CA LEU A 178 -4.09 10.71 3.72
C LEU A 178 -4.13 10.99 5.24
N GLY A 179 -3.19 10.42 6.00
CA GLY A 179 -3.25 10.48 7.47
C GLY A 179 -4.34 9.56 8.02
N GLU A 180 -4.98 9.94 9.12
CA GLU A 180 -6.00 9.13 9.78
C GLU A 180 -7.29 9.08 8.96
N ILE A 181 -7.70 7.87 8.54
CA ILE A 181 -8.87 7.65 7.70
C ILE A 181 -10.13 7.47 8.57
N PRO A 182 -11.17 8.32 8.40
CA PRO A 182 -12.44 8.17 9.12
C PRO A 182 -13.19 6.89 8.72
N ARG A 183 -13.76 6.17 9.69
CA ARG A 183 -14.61 4.99 9.46
C ARG A 183 -16.06 5.43 9.38
N GLU A 184 -16.56 5.69 8.18
CA GLU A 184 -17.91 6.21 7.93
C GLU A 184 -18.90 5.11 7.47
N THR A 185 -18.40 3.98 6.94
CA THR A 185 -19.24 2.85 6.53
C THR A 185 -19.67 2.01 7.75
N ASP A 186 -20.83 1.41 7.68
CA ASP A 186 -21.40 0.56 8.73
C ASP A 186 -20.83 -0.87 8.75
N PHE A 187 -20.11 -1.28 7.69
CA PHE A 187 -19.59 -2.63 7.52
C PHE A 187 -18.07 -2.76 7.64
N GLU A 188 -17.29 -1.69 7.46
CA GLU A 188 -15.81 -1.70 7.57
C GLU A 188 -15.37 -1.39 9.01
N LYS A 189 -15.55 -2.36 9.92
CA LYS A 189 -15.31 -2.18 11.37
C LYS A 189 -13.93 -2.62 11.85
N GLY A 190 -13.07 -3.09 10.95
CA GLY A 190 -11.78 -3.70 11.29
C GLY A 190 -11.93 -5.12 11.85
N ALA A 191 -10.81 -5.74 12.18
CA ALA A 191 -10.75 -7.11 12.68
C ALA A 191 -10.83 -7.14 14.22
N ALA A 192 -11.84 -7.84 14.77
CA ALA A 192 -12.09 -7.89 16.21
C ALA A 192 -10.98 -8.60 17.01
N ASN A 193 -10.20 -9.45 16.35
CA ASN A 193 -9.10 -10.21 16.96
C ASN A 193 -7.74 -9.51 16.91
N LEU A 194 -7.63 -8.37 16.25
CA LEU A 194 -6.46 -7.51 16.34
C LEU A 194 -6.55 -6.64 17.60
N CYS A 195 -5.57 -6.77 18.47
CA CYS A 195 -5.57 -6.13 19.78
C CYS A 195 -4.24 -5.42 20.06
N CYS A 196 -4.30 -4.44 20.95
CA CYS A 196 -3.12 -3.76 21.48
C CYS A 196 -3.25 -3.50 23.00
N ILE A 197 -2.14 -3.19 23.64
CA ILE A 197 -2.15 -2.63 25.00
C ILE A 197 -2.00 -1.12 24.89
N LYS A 198 -3.01 -0.37 25.34
CA LYS A 198 -2.98 1.08 25.41
C LYS A 198 -3.32 1.54 26.82
N ASP A 199 -2.44 2.30 27.44
CA ASP A 199 -2.55 2.72 28.83
C ASP A 199 -2.64 1.54 29.84
N GLY A 200 -1.93 0.44 29.56
CA GLY A 200 -1.94 -0.78 30.37
C GLY A 200 -3.21 -1.64 30.23
N ILE A 201 -4.12 -1.28 29.34
CA ILE A 201 -5.39 -1.97 29.11
C ILE A 201 -5.40 -2.62 27.74
N GLU A 202 -5.79 -3.92 27.70
CA GLU A 202 -6.05 -4.60 26.44
C GLU A 202 -7.30 -4.03 25.78
N LYS A 203 -7.15 -3.65 24.50
CA LYS A 203 -8.25 -3.13 23.65
C LYS A 203 -8.15 -3.73 22.27
N GLN A 204 -9.27 -3.76 21.55
CA GLN A 204 -9.23 -3.95 20.10
C GLN A 204 -8.34 -2.86 19.50
N ASP A 205 -7.41 -3.24 18.63
CA ASP A 205 -6.60 -2.29 17.90
C ASP A 205 -7.41 -1.74 16.73
N ALA A 206 -7.75 -0.47 16.80
CA ALA A 206 -8.44 0.20 15.71
C ALA A 206 -7.52 0.41 14.50
N ILE A 207 -6.20 0.25 14.67
CA ILE A 207 -5.18 0.52 13.63
C ILE A 207 -5.41 1.94 13.08
N ASP A 208 -5.39 2.93 14.01
CA ASP A 208 -5.58 4.35 13.67
C ASP A 208 -4.51 4.87 12.70
N ASP A 209 -3.40 4.14 12.58
CA ASP A 209 -2.30 4.42 11.67
C ASP A 209 -2.54 3.99 10.23
N ASP A 210 -3.58 3.18 9.98
CA ASP A 210 -3.90 2.72 8.62
C ASP A 210 -4.24 3.89 7.70
N THR A 211 -3.52 3.97 6.58
CA THR A 211 -3.62 5.07 5.63
C THR A 211 -3.30 4.64 4.20
N ALA A 212 -3.45 5.58 3.27
CA ALA A 212 -3.15 5.40 1.85
C ALA A 212 -2.46 6.64 1.27
N VAL A 213 -1.87 6.47 0.11
CA VAL A 213 -1.34 7.57 -0.71
C VAL A 213 -2.22 7.73 -1.95
N ILE A 214 -2.50 8.97 -2.32
CA ILE A 214 -3.29 9.29 -3.51
C ILE A 214 -2.54 10.17 -4.49
N ALA A 215 -2.83 10.00 -5.77
CA ALA A 215 -2.36 10.84 -6.86
C ALA A 215 -3.52 11.21 -7.80
N ASN A 216 -3.36 12.25 -8.59
CA ASN A 216 -4.37 12.71 -9.57
C ASN A 216 -3.83 12.56 -10.98
N LEU A 217 -4.34 11.59 -11.74
CA LEU A 217 -4.00 11.41 -13.14
C LEU A 217 -4.84 12.38 -13.99
N LYS A 218 -4.18 13.19 -14.77
CA LYS A 218 -4.81 14.24 -15.58
C LYS A 218 -5.91 13.69 -16.49
N GLY A 219 -7.11 14.24 -16.34
CA GLY A 219 -8.28 13.83 -17.12
C GLY A 219 -8.88 12.47 -16.76
N LYS A 220 -8.30 11.73 -15.81
CA LYS A 220 -8.75 10.39 -15.40
C LYS A 220 -9.21 10.33 -13.93
N GLY A 221 -8.69 11.20 -13.05
CA GLY A 221 -9.04 11.24 -11.65
C GLY A 221 -8.04 10.54 -10.72
N LEU A 222 -8.51 10.09 -9.57
CA LEU A 222 -7.67 9.58 -8.49
C LEU A 222 -7.10 8.19 -8.77
N VAL A 223 -5.82 8.03 -8.46
CA VAL A 223 -5.17 6.73 -8.22
C VAL A 223 -4.97 6.63 -6.71
N VAL A 224 -5.58 5.62 -6.09
CA VAL A 224 -5.53 5.37 -4.65
C VAL A 224 -4.66 4.15 -4.40
N LEU A 225 -3.58 4.28 -3.64
CA LEU A 225 -2.65 3.22 -3.29
C LEU A 225 -2.66 3.00 -1.78
N SER A 226 -3.22 1.87 -1.35
CA SER A 226 -3.34 1.46 0.05
C SER A 226 -2.32 0.37 0.41
N GLY A 227 -1.96 0.25 1.69
CA GLY A 227 -1.24 -0.91 2.22
C GLY A 227 -2.18 -2.08 2.47
N CYS A 228 -2.92 -2.04 3.60
CA CYS A 228 -3.88 -3.06 4.00
C CYS A 228 -5.34 -2.61 4.04
N ALA A 229 -5.61 -1.31 4.08
CA ALA A 229 -6.95 -0.76 4.23
C ALA A 229 -7.71 -1.32 5.46
N HIS A 230 -7.07 -1.39 6.62
CA HIS A 230 -7.73 -1.78 7.87
C HIS A 230 -8.86 -0.81 8.27
N SER A 231 -8.79 0.42 7.80
CA SER A 231 -9.86 1.42 7.94
C SER A 231 -11.05 1.15 7.00
N GLY A 232 -10.90 0.20 6.08
CA GLY A 232 -11.82 -0.12 5.02
C GLY A 232 -11.48 0.58 3.71
N ILE A 233 -11.46 -0.18 2.61
CA ILE A 233 -11.09 0.38 1.31
C ILE A 233 -12.11 1.37 0.78
N ILE A 234 -13.40 1.18 1.08
CA ILE A 234 -14.45 2.12 0.68
C ILE A 234 -14.37 3.41 1.49
N ASN A 235 -14.07 3.33 2.80
CA ASN A 235 -13.76 4.50 3.63
C ASN A 235 -12.55 5.25 3.08
N THR A 236 -11.48 4.53 2.71
CA THR A 236 -10.26 5.08 2.15
C THR A 236 -10.53 5.89 0.88
N VAL A 237 -11.26 5.30 -0.07
CA VAL A 237 -11.59 5.98 -1.35
C VAL A 237 -12.47 7.20 -1.12
N LYS A 238 -13.51 7.09 -0.28
CA LYS A 238 -14.37 8.25 0.06
C LYS A 238 -13.59 9.37 0.72
N TYR A 239 -12.66 9.02 1.60
CA TYR A 239 -11.81 10.02 2.25
C TYR A 239 -10.83 10.66 1.26
N ALA A 240 -10.28 9.87 0.33
CA ALA A 240 -9.46 10.37 -0.77
C ALA A 240 -10.21 11.42 -1.62
N GLN A 241 -11.47 11.12 -2.02
CA GLN A 241 -12.35 12.05 -2.73
C GLN A 241 -12.59 13.33 -1.93
N LYS A 242 -12.90 13.20 -0.63
CA LYS A 242 -13.15 14.34 0.28
C LYS A 242 -11.92 15.24 0.47
N VAL A 243 -10.73 14.64 0.61
CA VAL A 243 -9.46 15.36 0.83
C VAL A 243 -9.05 16.10 -0.44
N SER A 244 -9.14 15.47 -1.59
CA SER A 244 -8.73 16.05 -2.88
C SER A 244 -9.78 16.92 -3.52
N GLY A 245 -11.08 16.70 -3.24
CA GLY A 245 -12.20 17.30 -3.96
C GLY A 245 -12.42 16.72 -5.36
N ILE A 246 -11.82 15.57 -5.67
CA ILE A 246 -11.91 14.87 -6.96
C ILE A 246 -12.81 13.64 -6.79
N GLU A 247 -13.93 13.61 -7.51
CA GLU A 247 -14.91 12.52 -7.42
C GLU A 247 -14.52 11.30 -8.26
N GLN A 248 -13.92 11.53 -9.45
CA GLN A 248 -13.54 10.46 -10.36
C GLN A 248 -12.37 9.65 -9.79
N VAL A 249 -12.48 8.32 -9.85
CA VAL A 249 -11.45 7.37 -9.41
C VAL A 249 -11.00 6.55 -10.60
N HIS A 250 -9.73 6.63 -10.94
CA HIS A 250 -9.14 5.86 -12.03
C HIS A 250 -8.72 4.47 -11.56
N ALA A 251 -8.00 4.38 -10.44
CA ALA A 251 -7.54 3.08 -9.95
C ALA A 251 -7.56 3.01 -8.42
N VAL A 252 -7.92 1.83 -7.89
CA VAL A 252 -7.81 1.49 -6.47
C VAL A 252 -6.92 0.26 -6.34
N ILE A 253 -5.77 0.41 -5.68
CA ILE A 253 -4.69 -0.56 -5.65
C ILE A 253 -4.29 -0.81 -4.19
N GLY A 254 -3.96 -2.05 -3.85
CA GLY A 254 -3.42 -2.41 -2.55
C GLY A 254 -4.16 -3.55 -1.86
N GLY A 255 -3.78 -3.83 -0.62
CA GLY A 255 -4.50 -4.74 0.26
C GLY A 255 -5.84 -4.14 0.69
N PHE A 256 -6.88 -4.97 0.73
CA PHE A 256 -8.24 -4.56 1.15
C PHE A 256 -8.69 -5.25 2.43
N HIS A 257 -7.83 -6.06 3.02
CA HIS A 257 -8.04 -6.81 4.27
C HIS A 257 -9.41 -7.48 4.38
N LEU A 258 -9.81 -8.20 3.32
CA LEU A 258 -11.11 -8.86 3.21
C LEU A 258 -11.02 -10.36 3.57
N THR A 259 -10.33 -10.66 4.68
CA THR A 259 -10.09 -12.02 5.19
C THR A 259 -10.68 -12.19 6.58
N GLY A 260 -10.82 -13.45 7.01
CA GLY A 260 -11.31 -13.80 8.34
C GLY A 260 -12.70 -14.42 8.32
N PRO A 261 -13.20 -14.87 9.49
CA PRO A 261 -14.44 -15.62 9.59
C PRO A 261 -15.71 -14.85 9.18
N GLU A 262 -15.69 -13.53 9.29
CA GLU A 262 -16.81 -12.65 8.98
C GLU A 262 -16.61 -11.85 7.69
N ALA A 263 -15.69 -12.28 6.82
CA ALA A 263 -15.34 -11.53 5.62
C ALA A 263 -16.45 -11.48 4.57
N ASP A 264 -17.31 -12.49 4.47
CA ASP A 264 -18.30 -12.62 3.39
C ASP A 264 -19.22 -11.39 3.25
N PRO A 265 -19.91 -10.92 4.30
CA PRO A 265 -20.74 -9.73 4.19
C PRO A 265 -19.93 -8.45 3.91
N VAL A 266 -18.68 -8.40 4.34
CA VAL A 266 -17.78 -7.26 4.06
C VAL A 266 -17.40 -7.27 2.59
N ILE A 267 -17.04 -8.42 2.01
CA ILE A 267 -16.74 -8.59 0.57
C ILE A 267 -17.91 -8.11 -0.29
N GLU A 268 -19.13 -8.61 0.01
CA GLU A 268 -20.32 -8.23 -0.75
C GLU A 268 -20.59 -6.71 -0.70
N ASN A 269 -20.45 -6.09 0.47
CA ASN A 269 -20.68 -4.66 0.64
C ASN A 269 -19.55 -3.82 0.02
N THR A 270 -18.30 -4.31 0.04
CA THR A 270 -17.17 -3.69 -0.67
C THR A 270 -17.42 -3.70 -2.18
N ILE A 271 -17.87 -4.82 -2.76
CA ILE A 271 -18.27 -4.91 -4.17
C ILE A 271 -19.40 -3.92 -4.50
N LYS A 272 -20.42 -3.80 -3.65
CA LYS A 272 -21.49 -2.78 -3.80
C LYS A 272 -20.91 -1.35 -3.72
N GLY A 273 -19.95 -1.13 -2.85
CA GLY A 273 -19.22 0.13 -2.72
C GLY A 273 -18.47 0.49 -4.01
N PHE A 274 -17.69 -0.45 -4.55
CA PHE A 274 -16.99 -0.26 -5.84
C PHE A 274 -17.94 -0.04 -7.02
N LYS A 275 -19.10 -0.69 -7.06
CA LYS A 275 -20.13 -0.41 -8.08
C LYS A 275 -20.66 1.03 -8.01
N LYS A 276 -20.67 1.67 -6.84
CA LYS A 276 -21.09 3.07 -6.67
C LYS A 276 -19.97 4.07 -6.99
N ILE A 277 -18.74 3.75 -6.63
CA ILE A 277 -17.55 4.57 -6.92
C ILE A 277 -17.21 4.49 -8.40
N ASP A 278 -17.39 3.31 -9.00
CA ASP A 278 -17.15 2.99 -10.41
C ASP A 278 -15.72 3.31 -10.89
N PRO A 279 -14.66 2.83 -10.20
CA PRO A 279 -13.30 3.06 -10.64
C PRO A 279 -13.05 2.39 -12.01
N ASP A 280 -12.10 2.90 -12.78
CA ASP A 280 -11.71 2.27 -14.05
C ASP A 280 -10.96 0.95 -13.81
N PHE A 281 -10.13 0.89 -12.74
CA PHE A 281 -9.36 -0.30 -12.37
C PHE A 281 -9.45 -0.61 -10.89
N ILE A 282 -9.53 -1.92 -10.57
CA ILE A 282 -9.48 -2.47 -9.20
C ILE A 282 -8.37 -3.50 -9.15
N VAL A 283 -7.36 -3.25 -8.31
CA VAL A 283 -6.14 -4.05 -8.22
C VAL A 283 -5.95 -4.55 -6.79
N PRO A 284 -6.73 -5.58 -6.38
CA PRO A 284 -6.60 -6.15 -5.03
C PRO A 284 -5.30 -6.94 -4.90
N THR A 285 -4.54 -6.66 -3.85
CA THR A 285 -3.22 -7.25 -3.60
C THR A 285 -3.13 -7.82 -2.19
N HIS A 286 -2.01 -8.37 -1.83
CA HIS A 286 -1.53 -8.63 -0.48
C HIS A 286 -2.56 -9.27 0.46
N CYS A 287 -3.02 -8.54 1.50
CA CYS A 287 -3.96 -9.03 2.52
C CYS A 287 -5.43 -9.08 2.07
N THR A 288 -5.75 -8.80 0.82
CA THR A 288 -7.14 -8.87 0.31
C THR A 288 -7.74 -10.26 0.50
N GLY A 289 -6.92 -11.30 0.35
CA GLY A 289 -7.34 -12.70 0.50
C GLY A 289 -7.96 -13.27 -0.77
N ARG A 290 -7.63 -14.56 -1.03
CA ARG A 290 -7.97 -15.24 -2.29
C ARG A 290 -9.47 -15.21 -2.62
N LYS A 291 -10.35 -15.46 -1.64
CA LYS A 291 -11.80 -15.45 -1.84
C LYS A 291 -12.28 -14.09 -2.35
N ALA A 292 -11.85 -13.02 -1.68
CA ALA A 292 -12.23 -11.66 -2.04
C ALA A 292 -11.70 -11.27 -3.43
N VAL A 293 -10.45 -11.64 -3.74
CA VAL A 293 -9.87 -11.42 -5.08
C VAL A 293 -10.73 -12.07 -6.16
N MET A 294 -11.11 -13.34 -6.01
CA MET A 294 -11.96 -14.07 -6.97
C MET A 294 -13.36 -13.46 -7.10
N GLU A 295 -13.98 -13.02 -6.01
CA GLU A 295 -15.31 -12.38 -6.05
C GLU A 295 -15.25 -10.98 -6.69
N ILE A 296 -14.17 -10.23 -6.50
CA ILE A 296 -13.96 -8.94 -7.15
C ILE A 296 -13.71 -9.15 -8.65
N GLU A 297 -12.85 -10.10 -9.04
CA GLU A 297 -12.61 -10.46 -10.45
C GLU A 297 -13.92 -10.82 -11.17
N LYS A 298 -14.73 -11.68 -10.56
CA LYS A 298 -16.03 -12.08 -11.09
C LYS A 298 -17.03 -10.91 -11.21
N ALA A 299 -16.98 -9.97 -10.26
CA ALA A 299 -17.89 -8.81 -10.25
C ALA A 299 -17.46 -7.69 -11.23
N PHE A 300 -16.17 -7.63 -11.57
CA PHE A 300 -15.56 -6.56 -12.38
C PHE A 300 -14.55 -7.10 -13.41
N PRO A 301 -14.90 -8.05 -14.27
CA PRO A 301 -13.94 -8.76 -15.13
C PRO A 301 -13.13 -7.82 -16.05
N GLU A 302 -13.72 -6.71 -16.49
CA GLU A 302 -13.07 -5.74 -17.40
C GLU A 302 -12.24 -4.67 -16.64
N LYS A 303 -12.37 -4.59 -15.32
CA LYS A 303 -11.72 -3.58 -14.47
C LYS A 303 -10.70 -4.18 -13.52
N PHE A 304 -10.74 -5.50 -13.35
CA PHE A 304 -9.87 -6.23 -12.45
C PHE A 304 -8.48 -6.41 -13.05
N ILE A 305 -7.46 -6.19 -12.22
CA ILE A 305 -6.06 -6.51 -12.56
C ILE A 305 -5.50 -7.39 -11.46
N LEU A 306 -5.01 -8.59 -11.82
CA LEU A 306 -4.27 -9.45 -10.90
C LEU A 306 -2.88 -8.90 -10.69
N ASN A 307 -2.58 -8.48 -9.45
CA ASN A 307 -1.25 -8.03 -9.07
C ASN A 307 -0.37 -9.17 -8.55
N MET A 308 0.93 -8.99 -8.66
CA MET A 308 1.93 -9.88 -8.07
C MET A 308 3.26 -9.13 -7.88
N SER A 309 4.20 -9.70 -7.15
CA SER A 309 5.57 -9.19 -7.09
C SER A 309 6.12 -9.01 -8.52
N GLY A 310 6.72 -7.85 -8.79
CA GLY A 310 7.25 -7.48 -10.11
C GLY A 310 6.22 -6.95 -11.11
N THR A 311 4.93 -6.85 -10.76
CA THR A 311 3.95 -6.19 -11.65
C THR A 311 4.20 -4.69 -11.67
N LYS A 312 4.36 -4.15 -12.87
CA LYS A 312 4.40 -2.72 -13.14
C LYS A 312 3.07 -2.27 -13.76
N LEU A 313 2.41 -1.33 -13.11
CA LEU A 313 1.24 -0.63 -13.62
C LEU A 313 1.66 0.72 -14.18
N THR A 314 1.21 1.07 -15.38
CA THR A 314 1.48 2.37 -16.02
C THR A 314 0.17 3.02 -16.39
N PHE A 315 -0.17 4.12 -15.72
CA PHE A 315 -1.34 4.93 -16.01
C PHE A 315 -0.91 6.23 -16.67
N SER A 316 -1.45 6.52 -17.83
CA SER A 316 -1.17 7.75 -18.61
C SER A 316 -2.43 8.57 -18.83
N ALA A 317 -2.28 9.89 -18.90
CA ALA A 317 -3.33 10.87 -19.09
C ALA A 317 -4.04 10.73 -20.45
#